data_e6e8a619b10c548a27f8a670fbf12cc3
#
_entry.id   e6e8a619b10c548a27f8a670fbf12cc3
#
_cell.length_a   1.000
_cell.length_b   1.000
_cell.length_c   1.000
_cell.angle_alpha   90.00
_cell.angle_beta   90.00
_cell.angle_gamma   90.00
#
_symmetry.space_group_name_H-M   'P 1'
#
loop_
_entity.id
_entity.type
_entity.pdbx_description
1 polymer ?
#
loop_
_entity_poly.entity_id
_entity_poly.type
_entity_poly.pdbx_seq_one_letter_code
_entity_poly.pdbx_strand_id
1 'polypeptide(L)'
;MSLNAGRIGFVRTLERMGASIEVRHMGQEGREAYGIIEATYTPRLTGCEIPKQHIASVIDEIPVLALVAAHAHGRTVFRQVSELTKKESNRLDAIIEGLGLLGVDAWCENDDLFIDGQPNLVVPQGLTFDSRKDHRLAMTWSLVGLCGNTPVNIVDFDSVKVSFPQFLESFERLAQ
;
A
#
# COMPACT_ATOMS: atom_id res chain seq x y z
N MET A 1 18.23 1.11 -1.77
CA MET A 1 17.48 0.04 -1.08
C MET A 1 17.87 -1.33 -1.62
N SER A 2 17.60 -2.43 -0.90
CA SER A 2 17.75 -3.79 -1.44
C SER A 2 16.80 -4.00 -2.64
N LEU A 3 17.31 -4.63 -3.71
CA LEU A 3 16.56 -5.02 -4.90
C LEU A 3 16.26 -6.52 -4.91
N ASN A 4 16.17 -7.14 -3.74
CA ASN A 4 15.82 -8.55 -3.61
C ASN A 4 14.47 -8.84 -4.28
N ALA A 5 14.45 -9.77 -5.23
CA ALA A 5 13.27 -10.11 -6.04
C ALA A 5 12.05 -10.54 -5.19
N GLY A 6 12.28 -11.09 -4.00
CA GLY A 6 11.23 -11.43 -3.03
C GLY A 6 10.68 -10.24 -2.24
N ARG A 7 11.27 -9.05 -2.41
CA ARG A 7 10.91 -7.83 -1.67
C ARG A 7 10.43 -6.69 -2.56
N ILE A 8 10.76 -6.71 -3.85
CA ILE A 8 10.38 -5.66 -4.81
C ILE A 8 9.16 -6.04 -5.67
N GLY A 9 8.36 -7.00 -5.23
CA GLY A 9 7.13 -7.39 -5.92
C GLY A 9 6.15 -6.22 -6.12
N PHE A 10 6.15 -5.26 -5.20
CA PHE A 10 5.34 -4.06 -5.29
C PHE A 10 5.68 -3.21 -6.53
N VAL A 11 6.95 -3.13 -6.95
CA VAL A 11 7.37 -2.42 -8.16
C VAL A 11 6.65 -3.00 -9.38
N ARG A 12 6.71 -4.33 -9.54
CA ARG A 12 6.04 -5.02 -10.65
C ARG A 12 4.51 -4.84 -10.62
N THR A 13 3.94 -4.76 -9.43
CA THR A 13 2.51 -4.50 -9.27
C THR A 13 2.16 -3.09 -9.74
N LEU A 14 2.93 -2.09 -9.32
CA LEU A 14 2.74 -0.71 -9.74
C LEU A 14 2.97 -0.53 -11.25
N GLU A 15 3.99 -1.17 -11.83
CA GLU A 15 4.22 -1.19 -13.29
C GLU A 15 3.04 -1.79 -14.05
N ARG A 16 2.43 -2.88 -13.54
CA ARG A 16 1.20 -3.46 -14.13
C ARG A 16 0.01 -2.50 -14.05
N MET A 17 -0.04 -1.69 -13.02
CA MET A 17 -1.05 -0.63 -12.88
C MET A 17 -0.76 0.57 -13.80
N GLY A 18 0.37 0.56 -14.51
CA GLY A 18 0.78 1.62 -15.43
C GLY A 18 1.63 2.72 -14.81
N ALA A 19 2.15 2.51 -13.58
CA ALA A 19 3.04 3.48 -12.95
C ALA A 19 4.37 3.59 -13.70
N SER A 20 4.88 4.82 -13.83
CA SER A 20 6.20 5.10 -14.40
C SER A 20 7.27 4.92 -13.33
N ILE A 21 7.94 3.77 -13.35
CA ILE A 21 8.98 3.41 -12.37
C ILE A 21 10.25 3.04 -13.09
N GLU A 22 11.39 3.57 -12.64
CA GLU A 22 12.72 3.19 -13.08
C GLU A 22 13.48 2.53 -11.93
N VAL A 23 14.07 1.37 -12.19
CA VAL A 23 14.93 0.66 -11.23
C VAL A 23 16.36 0.70 -11.71
N ARG A 24 17.24 1.40 -10.96
CA ARG A 24 18.66 1.51 -11.27
C ARG A 24 19.47 0.65 -10.31
N HIS A 25 20.13 -0.37 -10.84
CA HIS A 25 21.08 -1.17 -10.10
C HIS A 25 22.36 -0.38 -9.82
N MET A 26 22.77 -0.29 -8.55
CA MET A 26 23.97 0.42 -8.13
C MET A 26 25.14 -0.53 -7.78
N GLY A 27 24.82 -1.77 -7.41
CA GLY A 27 25.84 -2.75 -7.06
C GLY A 27 25.29 -3.98 -6.35
N GLN A 28 26.19 -4.74 -5.74
CA GLN A 28 25.88 -5.89 -4.91
C GLN A 28 26.61 -5.79 -3.56
N GLU A 29 25.92 -6.14 -2.50
CA GLU A 29 26.48 -6.32 -1.17
C GLU A 29 26.25 -7.77 -0.75
N GLY A 30 27.34 -8.57 -0.74
CA GLY A 30 27.23 -10.02 -0.57
C GLY A 30 26.46 -10.67 -1.73
N ARG A 31 25.28 -11.23 -1.42
CA ARG A 31 24.37 -11.86 -2.40
C ARG A 31 23.17 -10.99 -2.76
N GLU A 32 23.05 -9.78 -2.18
CA GLU A 32 21.92 -8.91 -2.40
C GLU A 32 22.28 -7.75 -3.33
N ALA A 33 21.51 -7.61 -4.40
CA ALA A 33 21.56 -6.42 -5.24
C ALA A 33 20.95 -5.23 -4.49
N TYR A 34 21.55 -4.05 -4.65
CA TYR A 34 20.99 -2.81 -4.15
C TYR A 34 20.92 -1.75 -5.24
N GLY A 35 20.03 -0.77 -5.06
CA GLY A 35 19.82 0.26 -6.06
C GLY A 35 18.84 1.34 -5.65
N ILE A 36 18.45 2.12 -6.64
CA ILE A 36 17.49 3.21 -6.53
C ILE A 36 16.23 2.82 -7.29
N ILE A 37 15.09 3.08 -6.68
CA ILE A 37 13.78 3.03 -7.34
C ILE A 37 13.29 4.46 -7.44
N GLU A 38 13.04 4.91 -8.66
CA GLU A 38 12.53 6.24 -8.96
C GLU A 38 11.14 6.11 -9.54
N ALA A 39 10.17 6.77 -8.92
CA ALA A 39 8.79 6.81 -9.39
C ALA A 39 8.47 8.21 -9.88
N THR A 40 7.93 8.32 -11.09
CA THR A 40 7.46 9.58 -11.66
C THR A 40 5.95 9.64 -11.60
N TYR A 41 5.40 10.83 -11.36
CA TYR A 41 3.96 11.03 -11.33
C TYR A 41 3.28 10.41 -12.57
N THR A 42 2.28 9.60 -12.31
CA THR A 42 1.49 8.92 -13.33
C THR A 42 0.03 9.34 -13.17
N PRO A 43 -0.53 10.09 -14.12
CA PRO A 43 -1.87 10.67 -13.97
C PRO A 43 -2.99 9.63 -14.03
N ARG A 44 -2.69 8.43 -14.53
CA ARG A 44 -3.71 7.39 -14.70
C ARG A 44 -3.14 6.02 -14.36
N LEU A 45 -3.56 5.50 -13.21
CA LEU A 45 -3.34 4.11 -12.86
C LEU A 45 -4.58 3.28 -13.23
N THR A 46 -4.36 2.02 -13.58
CA THR A 46 -5.43 1.08 -13.94
C THR A 46 -5.35 -0.13 -13.02
N GLY A 47 -6.51 -0.57 -12.54
CA GLY A 47 -6.62 -1.79 -11.75
C GLY A 47 -6.09 -3.00 -12.51
N CYS A 48 -5.52 -3.95 -11.78
CA CYS A 48 -4.94 -5.15 -12.34
C CYS A 48 -5.16 -6.37 -11.44
N GLU A 49 -4.91 -7.56 -11.97
CA GLU A 49 -4.90 -8.78 -11.19
C GLU A 49 -3.47 -9.10 -10.73
N ILE A 50 -3.32 -9.36 -9.42
CA ILE A 50 -2.09 -9.85 -8.80
C ILE A 50 -2.28 -11.33 -8.52
N PRO A 51 -1.70 -12.22 -9.35
CA PRO A 51 -1.93 -13.65 -9.24
C PRO A 51 -1.25 -14.25 -8.00
N LYS A 52 -1.79 -15.36 -7.50
CA LYS A 52 -1.35 -16.06 -6.28
C LYS A 52 0.17 -16.21 -6.15
N GLN A 53 0.86 -16.57 -7.24
CA GLN A 53 2.31 -16.80 -7.21
C GLN A 53 3.12 -15.53 -6.92
N HIS A 54 2.53 -14.34 -7.01
CA HIS A 54 3.19 -13.07 -6.71
C HIS A 54 2.83 -12.53 -5.32
N ILE A 55 1.80 -13.06 -4.68
CA ILE A 55 1.32 -12.55 -3.39
C ILE A 55 2.42 -12.57 -2.33
N ALA A 56 3.20 -13.66 -2.23
CA ALA A 56 4.27 -13.75 -1.24
C ALA A 56 5.31 -12.62 -1.34
N SER A 57 5.54 -12.08 -2.54
CA SER A 57 6.50 -10.99 -2.77
C SER A 57 5.93 -9.59 -2.50
N VAL A 58 4.63 -9.47 -2.21
CA VAL A 58 3.92 -8.20 -1.96
C VAL A 58 3.05 -8.24 -0.71
N ILE A 59 3.00 -9.37 -0.01
CA ILE A 59 2.04 -9.61 1.08
C ILE A 59 2.07 -8.52 2.16
N ASP A 60 3.25 -8.02 2.45
CA ASP A 60 3.46 -6.98 3.45
C ASP A 60 3.17 -5.57 2.92
N GLU A 61 3.17 -5.38 1.61
CA GLU A 61 2.86 -4.13 0.93
C GLU A 61 1.41 -4.04 0.44
N ILE A 62 0.62 -5.14 0.59
CA ILE A 62 -0.81 -5.14 0.18
C ILE A 62 -1.59 -3.97 0.81
N PRO A 63 -1.40 -3.58 2.09
CA PRO A 63 -2.14 -2.44 2.64
C PRO A 63 -1.94 -1.15 1.82
N VAL A 64 -0.70 -0.78 1.52
CA VAL A 64 -0.43 0.43 0.72
C VAL A 64 -0.80 0.24 -0.76
N LEU A 65 -0.64 -0.94 -1.32
CA LEU A 65 -1.08 -1.24 -2.70
C LEU A 65 -2.61 -1.19 -2.83
N ALA A 66 -3.34 -1.55 -1.77
CA ALA A 66 -4.79 -1.41 -1.71
C ALA A 66 -5.22 0.07 -1.74
N LEU A 67 -4.49 0.95 -1.05
CA LEU A 67 -4.71 2.39 -1.12
C LEU A 67 -4.42 2.93 -2.53
N VAL A 68 -3.36 2.47 -3.19
CA VAL A 68 -3.08 2.80 -4.61
C VAL A 68 -4.20 2.31 -5.52
N ALA A 69 -4.68 1.07 -5.31
CA ALA A 69 -5.79 0.49 -6.05
C ALA A 69 -7.10 1.30 -5.89
N ALA A 70 -7.32 1.88 -4.71
CA ALA A 70 -8.46 2.75 -4.45
C ALA A 70 -8.50 3.99 -5.37
N HIS A 71 -7.34 4.48 -5.81
CA HIS A 71 -7.22 5.62 -6.74
C HIS A 71 -7.10 5.20 -8.21
N ALA A 72 -7.08 3.91 -8.53
CA ALA A 72 -6.92 3.42 -9.90
C ALA A 72 -8.26 3.39 -10.67
N HIS A 73 -8.18 3.34 -11.99
CA HIS A 73 -9.34 3.09 -12.84
C HIS A 73 -9.67 1.59 -12.88
N GLY A 74 -10.90 1.23 -12.53
CA GLY A 74 -11.40 -0.14 -12.59
C GLY A 74 -10.97 -1.00 -11.40
N ARG A 75 -11.09 -2.30 -11.56
CA ARG A 75 -10.94 -3.26 -10.46
C ARG A 75 -9.53 -3.78 -10.32
N THR A 76 -9.04 -3.82 -9.07
CA THR A 76 -7.82 -4.55 -8.69
C THR A 76 -8.21 -5.80 -7.92
N VAL A 77 -7.53 -6.92 -8.19
CA VAL A 77 -7.77 -8.19 -7.51
C VAL A 77 -6.45 -8.77 -6.99
N PHE A 78 -6.37 -9.00 -5.70
CA PHE A 78 -5.26 -9.74 -5.08
C PHE A 78 -5.74 -11.17 -4.80
N ARG A 79 -5.14 -12.17 -5.47
CA ARG A 79 -5.55 -13.57 -5.38
C ARG A 79 -4.98 -14.28 -4.17
N GLN A 80 -5.82 -15.03 -3.44
CA GLN A 80 -5.41 -15.93 -2.35
C GLN A 80 -4.62 -15.22 -1.24
N VAL A 81 -5.22 -14.20 -0.65
CA VAL A 81 -4.62 -13.33 0.39
C VAL A 81 -4.95 -13.77 1.82
N SER A 82 -5.40 -15.00 2.05
CA SER A 82 -5.79 -15.50 3.38
C SER A 82 -4.70 -15.32 4.45
N GLU A 83 -3.43 -15.25 4.08
CA GLU A 83 -2.33 -14.96 5.03
C GLU A 83 -2.42 -13.58 5.68
N LEU A 84 -3.11 -12.60 5.07
CA LEU A 84 -3.32 -11.28 5.67
C LEU A 84 -4.11 -11.33 6.99
N THR A 85 -4.92 -12.38 7.18
CA THR A 85 -5.69 -12.58 8.43
C THR A 85 -4.83 -13.04 9.60
N LYS A 86 -3.60 -13.51 9.33
CA LYS A 86 -2.67 -14.13 10.29
C LYS A 86 -1.42 -13.29 10.55
N LYS A 87 -1.44 -12.00 10.19
CA LYS A 87 -0.33 -11.07 10.44
C LYS A 87 -0.42 -10.49 11.86
N GLU A 88 0.28 -9.39 12.14
CA GLU A 88 0.25 -8.67 13.44
C GLU A 88 -1.19 -8.30 13.84
N SER A 89 -2.03 -8.08 12.84
CA SER A 89 -3.47 -7.89 12.96
C SER A 89 -4.17 -8.64 11.82
N ASN A 90 -5.50 -8.72 11.85
CA ASN A 90 -6.27 -9.12 10.67
C ASN A 90 -6.24 -7.94 9.66
N ARG A 91 -5.16 -7.90 8.85
CA ARG A 91 -4.94 -6.84 7.84
C ARG A 91 -6.01 -6.82 6.78
N LEU A 92 -6.56 -7.98 6.41
CA LEU A 92 -7.59 -8.08 5.38
C LEU A 92 -8.85 -7.29 5.76
N ASP A 93 -9.38 -7.52 6.96
CA ASP A 93 -10.55 -6.79 7.45
C ASP A 93 -10.24 -5.30 7.62
N ALA A 94 -9.05 -4.97 8.15
CA ALA A 94 -8.64 -3.58 8.34
C ALA A 94 -8.53 -2.81 7.01
N ILE A 95 -8.06 -3.47 5.94
CA ILE A 95 -8.01 -2.87 4.58
C ILE A 95 -9.43 -2.61 4.08
N ILE A 96 -10.32 -3.59 4.17
CA ILE A 96 -11.71 -3.46 3.70
C ILE A 96 -12.43 -2.34 4.47
N GLU A 97 -12.33 -2.34 5.80
CA GLU A 97 -12.92 -1.29 6.63
C GLU A 97 -12.34 0.11 6.33
N GLY A 98 -11.02 0.22 6.24
CA GLY A 98 -10.36 1.48 5.95
C GLY A 98 -10.70 2.05 4.56
N LEU A 99 -10.79 1.20 3.54
CA LEU A 99 -11.25 1.59 2.21
C LEU A 99 -12.74 1.99 2.23
N GLY A 100 -13.56 1.30 3.02
CA GLY A 100 -14.97 1.66 3.24
C GLY A 100 -15.14 3.06 3.84
N LEU A 101 -14.25 3.49 4.77
CA LEU A 101 -14.26 4.86 5.30
C LEU A 101 -13.98 5.90 4.21
N LEU A 102 -13.25 5.53 3.16
CA LEU A 102 -13.00 6.36 1.98
C LEU A 102 -14.15 6.33 0.96
N GLY A 103 -15.16 5.49 1.18
CA GLY A 103 -16.25 5.27 0.23
C GLY A 103 -15.84 4.38 -0.97
N VAL A 104 -14.78 3.60 -0.83
CA VAL A 104 -14.29 2.68 -1.85
C VAL A 104 -14.85 1.28 -1.58
N ASP A 105 -15.46 0.68 -2.58
CA ASP A 105 -15.96 -0.69 -2.50
C ASP A 105 -14.81 -1.69 -2.51
N ALA A 106 -14.67 -2.42 -1.40
CA ALA A 106 -13.71 -3.49 -1.26
C ALA A 106 -14.32 -4.67 -0.51
N TRP A 107 -14.03 -5.90 -0.95
CA TRP A 107 -14.54 -7.11 -0.30
C TRP A 107 -13.60 -8.30 -0.52
N CYS A 108 -13.78 -9.32 0.28
CA CYS A 108 -13.10 -10.60 0.12
C CYS A 108 -14.09 -11.68 -0.29
N GLU A 109 -13.74 -12.45 -1.32
CA GLU A 109 -14.51 -13.61 -1.76
C GLU A 109 -13.54 -14.72 -2.18
N ASN A 110 -13.73 -15.93 -1.64
CA ASN A 110 -12.88 -17.10 -1.91
C ASN A 110 -11.37 -16.82 -1.70
N ASP A 111 -11.03 -16.13 -0.61
CA ASP A 111 -9.68 -15.69 -0.27
C ASP A 111 -9.08 -14.63 -1.23
N ASP A 112 -9.82 -14.10 -2.17
CA ASP A 112 -9.40 -13.05 -3.07
C ASP A 112 -9.91 -11.70 -2.55
N LEU A 113 -9.04 -10.69 -2.51
CA LEU A 113 -9.41 -9.31 -2.18
C LEU A 113 -9.69 -8.53 -3.48
N PHE A 114 -10.90 -7.99 -3.55
CA PHE A 114 -11.36 -7.14 -4.66
C PHE A 114 -11.46 -5.69 -4.21
N ILE A 115 -11.04 -4.77 -5.07
CA ILE A 115 -11.11 -3.32 -4.83
C ILE A 115 -11.57 -2.64 -6.10
N ASP A 116 -12.72 -1.96 -6.06
CA ASP A 116 -13.22 -1.14 -7.16
C ASP A 116 -12.70 0.29 -7.03
N GLY A 117 -11.67 0.61 -7.80
CA GLY A 117 -10.97 1.88 -7.72
C GLY A 117 -11.81 3.07 -8.19
N GLN A 118 -11.57 4.22 -7.56
CA GLN A 118 -12.24 5.49 -7.82
C GLN A 118 -11.19 6.56 -8.15
N PRO A 119 -10.87 6.80 -9.42
CA PRO A 119 -9.76 7.69 -9.82
C PRO A 119 -9.95 9.15 -9.40
N ASN A 120 -11.17 9.54 -9.09
CA ASN A 120 -11.50 10.87 -8.58
C ASN A 120 -11.90 10.83 -7.09
N LEU A 121 -11.31 9.92 -6.34
CA LEU A 121 -11.57 9.73 -4.92
C LEU A 121 -11.36 11.05 -4.16
N VAL A 122 -12.43 11.51 -3.52
CA VAL A 122 -12.37 12.66 -2.61
C VAL A 122 -12.33 12.13 -1.19
N VAL A 123 -11.24 12.39 -0.50
CA VAL A 123 -11.06 11.95 0.89
C VAL A 123 -11.99 12.75 1.81
N PRO A 124 -12.91 12.10 2.55
CA PRO A 124 -13.77 12.77 3.53
C PRO A 124 -12.94 13.42 4.66
N GLN A 125 -13.44 14.51 5.22
CA GLN A 125 -12.79 15.16 6.36
C GLN A 125 -13.07 14.44 7.67
N GLY A 126 -12.13 14.55 8.63
CA GLY A 126 -12.33 14.06 10.00
C GLY A 126 -12.27 12.55 10.14
N LEU A 127 -11.69 11.84 9.18
CA LEU A 127 -11.54 10.39 9.25
C LEU A 127 -10.63 9.97 10.40
N THR A 128 -11.00 8.88 11.02
CA THR A 128 -10.20 8.19 12.04
C THR A 128 -10.03 6.73 11.61
N PHE A 129 -8.78 6.31 11.44
CA PHE A 129 -8.42 4.94 11.11
C PHE A 129 -7.88 4.22 12.33
N ASP A 130 -8.32 2.98 12.53
CA ASP A 130 -7.74 2.08 13.54
C ASP A 130 -6.59 1.29 12.90
N SER A 131 -5.37 1.53 13.36
CA SER A 131 -4.20 0.77 12.90
C SER A 131 -4.13 -0.63 13.50
N ARG A 132 -4.96 -0.95 14.50
CA ARG A 132 -4.94 -2.22 15.22
C ARG A 132 -3.54 -2.57 15.78
N LYS A 133 -2.76 -1.55 16.16
CA LYS A 133 -1.36 -1.63 16.59
C LYS A 133 -0.41 -2.22 15.52
N ASP A 134 -0.85 -2.26 14.27
CA ASP A 134 -0.06 -2.71 13.12
C ASP A 134 0.61 -1.49 12.45
N HIS A 135 1.94 -1.47 12.48
CA HIS A 135 2.72 -0.37 11.93
C HIS A 135 2.51 -0.16 10.42
N ARG A 136 2.22 -1.24 9.65
CA ARG A 136 1.97 -1.12 8.20
C ARG A 136 0.64 -0.47 7.91
N LEU A 137 -0.40 -0.78 8.70
CA LEU A 137 -1.69 -0.10 8.60
C LEU A 137 -1.57 1.37 9.02
N ALA A 138 -0.86 1.65 10.14
CA ALA A 138 -0.64 3.01 10.58
C ALA A 138 0.05 3.88 9.52
N MET A 139 1.12 3.37 8.89
CA MET A 139 1.82 4.06 7.81
C MET A 139 0.94 4.21 6.57
N THR A 140 0.18 3.17 6.19
CA THR A 140 -0.72 3.22 5.02
C THR A 140 -1.77 4.31 5.19
N TRP A 141 -2.46 4.34 6.33
CA TRP A 141 -3.52 5.32 6.55
C TRP A 141 -3.00 6.75 6.72
N SER A 142 -1.73 6.93 7.13
CA SER A 142 -1.09 8.25 7.11
C SER A 142 -1.02 8.85 5.71
N LEU A 143 -0.80 8.02 4.68
CA LEU A 143 -0.73 8.47 3.29
C LEU A 143 -2.08 9.01 2.79
N VAL A 144 -3.21 8.61 3.38
CA VAL A 144 -4.53 9.16 3.04
C VAL A 144 -4.57 10.67 3.24
N GLY A 145 -3.93 11.16 4.31
CA GLY A 145 -3.83 12.60 4.57
C GLY A 145 -3.09 13.37 3.48
N LEU A 146 -2.04 12.79 2.90
CA LEU A 146 -1.32 13.36 1.75
C LEU A 146 -2.17 13.34 0.48
N CYS A 147 -2.78 12.21 0.17
CA CYS A 147 -3.61 12.06 -1.04
C CYS A 147 -4.81 13.02 -1.04
N GLY A 148 -5.44 13.23 0.12
CA GLY A 148 -6.63 14.06 0.28
C GLY A 148 -6.35 15.50 0.65
N ASN A 149 -5.09 15.87 0.90
CA ASN A 149 -4.69 17.15 1.48
C ASN A 149 -5.59 17.53 2.69
N THR A 150 -5.86 16.55 3.56
CA THR A 150 -6.74 16.69 4.73
C THR A 150 -6.18 15.91 5.91
N PRO A 151 -6.27 16.45 7.14
CA PRO A 151 -5.82 15.74 8.32
C PRO A 151 -6.63 14.46 8.55
N VAL A 152 -5.94 13.37 8.91
CA VAL A 152 -6.54 12.11 9.35
C VAL A 152 -6.03 11.74 10.74
N ASN A 153 -6.88 11.11 11.54
CA ASN A 153 -6.48 10.57 12.84
C ASN A 153 -6.18 9.09 12.71
N ILE A 154 -5.12 8.63 13.39
CA ILE A 154 -4.75 7.22 13.40
C ILE A 154 -4.61 6.76 14.85
N VAL A 155 -5.47 5.82 15.23
CA VAL A 155 -5.41 5.17 16.54
C VAL A 155 -4.19 4.26 16.60
N ASP A 156 -3.53 4.19 17.74
CA ASP A 156 -2.35 3.35 18.00
C ASP A 156 -1.16 3.60 17.05
N PHE A 157 -0.98 4.85 16.58
CA PHE A 157 0.11 5.23 15.67
C PHE A 157 1.51 4.90 16.21
N ASP A 158 1.67 4.84 17.53
CA ASP A 158 2.97 4.56 18.18
C ASP A 158 3.60 3.21 17.74
N SER A 159 2.83 2.30 17.20
CA SER A 159 3.32 1.04 16.60
C SER A 159 4.39 1.27 15.51
N VAL A 160 4.36 2.42 14.84
CA VAL A 160 5.31 2.79 13.78
C VAL A 160 6.73 3.01 14.34
N LYS A 161 6.85 3.53 15.57
CA LYS A 161 8.15 3.86 16.20
C LYS A 161 9.08 2.67 16.33
N VAL A 162 8.52 1.47 16.46
CA VAL A 162 9.29 0.23 16.59
C VAL A 162 9.93 -0.19 15.26
N SER A 163 9.21 -0.05 14.16
CA SER A 163 9.61 -0.56 12.85
C SER A 163 10.27 0.48 11.96
N PHE A 164 9.84 1.73 12.07
CA PHE A 164 10.37 2.85 11.29
C PHE A 164 10.37 4.15 12.13
N PRO A 165 11.33 4.33 13.04
CA PRO A 165 11.39 5.50 13.94
C PRO A 165 11.40 6.85 13.20
N GLN A 166 11.99 6.92 12.00
CA GLN A 166 12.10 8.14 11.19
C GLN A 166 10.91 8.35 10.23
N PHE A 167 9.82 7.57 10.38
CA PHE A 167 8.68 7.64 9.45
C PHE A 167 8.10 9.05 9.35
N LEU A 168 7.83 9.71 10.47
CA LEU A 168 7.24 11.06 10.47
C LEU A 168 8.13 12.07 9.76
N GLU A 169 9.45 12.04 10.02
CA GLU A 169 10.40 12.92 9.34
C GLU A 169 10.39 12.70 7.82
N SER A 170 10.35 11.42 7.40
CA SER A 170 10.27 11.07 5.98
C SER A 170 8.94 11.48 5.36
N PHE A 171 7.84 11.32 6.11
CA PHE A 171 6.50 11.70 5.70
C PHE A 171 6.35 13.21 5.51
N GLU A 172 6.87 14.01 6.45
CA GLU A 172 6.85 15.48 6.36
C GLU A 172 7.63 16.02 5.15
N ARG A 173 8.71 15.35 4.77
CA ARG A 173 9.46 15.69 3.54
C ARG A 173 8.66 15.42 2.26
N LEU A 174 7.76 14.45 2.26
CA LEU A 174 6.88 14.17 1.12
C LEU A 174 5.71 15.14 1.02
N ALA A 175 5.36 15.80 2.14
CA ALA A 175 4.24 16.74 2.22
C ALA A 175 4.61 18.18 1.80
N GLN A 176 5.91 18.45 1.57
CA GLN A 176 6.44 19.74 1.10
C GLN A 176 6.47 19.81 -0.43
#